data_1471955a7ad5d6b68eac98cbe38f8bd7
#
_entry.id   1471955a7ad5d6b68eac98cbe38f8bd7
#
_cell.length_a   1.000
_cell.length_b   1.000
_cell.length_c   1.000
_cell.angle_alpha   90.00
_cell.angle_beta   90.00
_cell.angle_gamma   90.00
#
_symmetry.space_group_name_H-M   'P 1'
#
loop_
_entity.id
_entity.type
_entity.pdbx_description
1 polymer ?
#
loop_
_entity_poly.entity_id
_entity_poly.type
_entity_poly.pdbx_seq_one_letter_code
_entity_poly.pdbx_strand_id
1 'polypeptide(L)'
;MTLKTSLGIWAMGPMITRFVPVGYQPQWTSEPMVDKVKRAVAGLGDLIDDYEFHYPYEINEDNAEAIKAALGGHGIYCVATGLHLDPLFGRGGLCSPDASVRKEAVRRTLAAADMAGQLRANFIIWPGIEGYNYPFQTPYRESWAWLVEGIGLAAQRCKDHGITLFLEHKNSEPAMKILMRNIGMTLHVIHKLRAEGIDNVKVNMDWQHLLMNGENLAEYAAMLAGEGLLGHQHANSGWGTFDDDNMVGATAFMETLELALELRRAGYGDNGERLGFDLYPYTEDAIAAVRRSVLQWRFIDSVAARIDDAALREAQSRKDAIRAYEIVYKALGGD
;
A
#
# COMPACT_ATOMS: atom_id res chain seq x y z
N MET A 1 -7.10 16.17 -14.11
CA MET A 1 -5.75 16.38 -13.52
C MET A 1 -5.03 15.05 -13.58
N THR A 2 -3.75 14.98 -13.90
CA THR A 2 -3.04 13.69 -13.84
C THR A 2 -2.79 13.37 -12.36
N LEU A 3 -3.23 12.19 -11.91
CA LEU A 3 -3.00 11.72 -10.55
C LEU A 3 -1.49 11.64 -10.29
N LYS A 4 -1.02 12.23 -9.20
CA LYS A 4 0.37 12.15 -8.78
C LYS A 4 0.71 10.74 -8.30
N THR A 5 1.99 10.40 -8.39
CA THR A 5 2.48 9.03 -8.15
C THR A 5 3.49 8.99 -7.02
N SER A 6 3.55 7.85 -6.32
CA SER A 6 4.65 7.50 -5.43
C SER A 6 5.19 6.11 -5.75
N LEU A 7 6.36 5.80 -5.26
CA LEU A 7 7.02 4.51 -5.46
C LEU A 7 7.63 4.02 -4.15
N GLY A 8 7.31 2.78 -3.77
CA GLY A 8 8.04 2.06 -2.75
C GLY A 8 9.48 1.79 -3.19
N ILE A 9 10.47 2.33 -2.46
CA ILE A 9 11.89 2.18 -2.84
C ILE A 9 12.36 0.72 -2.81
N TRP A 10 11.64 -0.15 -2.13
CA TRP A 10 11.88 -1.59 -2.10
C TRP A 10 11.78 -2.25 -3.47
N ALA A 11 11.00 -1.69 -4.41
CA ALA A 11 10.98 -2.13 -5.81
C ALA A 11 12.35 -2.10 -6.49
N MET A 12 13.32 -1.36 -5.95
CA MET A 12 14.70 -1.28 -6.44
C MET A 12 15.65 -2.25 -5.72
N GLY A 13 15.12 -3.18 -4.93
CA GLY A 13 15.92 -4.11 -4.13
C GLY A 13 16.50 -5.29 -4.89
N PRO A 14 17.17 -6.22 -4.17
CA PRO A 14 17.74 -7.43 -4.75
C PRO A 14 16.71 -8.52 -5.06
N MET A 15 15.44 -8.34 -4.74
CA MET A 15 14.33 -9.29 -4.96
C MET A 15 14.59 -10.66 -4.28
N ILE A 16 14.74 -10.62 -2.96
CA ILE A 16 15.01 -11.79 -2.13
C ILE A 16 13.71 -12.55 -1.88
N THR A 17 13.72 -13.87 -2.10
CA THR A 17 12.62 -14.76 -1.74
C THR A 17 13.10 -15.91 -0.89
N ARG A 18 12.18 -16.67 -0.26
CA ARG A 18 12.53 -17.88 0.49
C ARG A 18 13.19 -18.97 -0.37
N PHE A 19 13.00 -18.93 -1.69
CA PHE A 19 13.61 -19.89 -2.64
C PHE A 19 14.89 -19.37 -3.26
N VAL A 20 15.06 -18.05 -3.32
CA VAL A 20 16.25 -17.38 -3.86
C VAL A 20 16.77 -16.39 -2.80
N PRO A 21 17.45 -16.90 -1.75
CA PRO A 21 17.84 -16.06 -0.61
C PRO A 21 18.93 -15.04 -0.93
N VAL A 22 19.61 -15.17 -2.07
CA VAL A 22 20.54 -14.15 -2.59
C VAL A 22 19.84 -13.08 -3.44
N GLY A 23 18.55 -13.28 -3.72
CA GLY A 23 17.76 -12.42 -4.60
C GLY A 23 17.94 -12.71 -6.08
N TYR A 24 16.91 -12.38 -6.87
CA TYR A 24 16.96 -12.45 -8.35
C TYR A 24 17.84 -11.35 -8.95
N GLN A 25 18.08 -10.26 -8.19
CA GLN A 25 18.89 -9.09 -8.57
C GLN A 25 20.10 -8.94 -7.61
N PRO A 26 21.00 -9.95 -7.50
CA PRO A 26 22.04 -10.01 -6.46
C PRO A 26 23.03 -8.85 -6.53
N GLN A 27 23.16 -8.19 -7.68
CA GLN A 27 24.02 -7.02 -7.85
C GLN A 27 23.59 -5.83 -6.96
N TRP A 28 22.35 -5.81 -6.48
CA TRP A 28 21.79 -4.74 -5.64
C TRP A 28 21.80 -5.05 -4.13
N THR A 29 22.30 -6.23 -3.72
CA THR A 29 22.26 -6.67 -2.31
C THR A 29 22.99 -5.72 -1.35
N SER A 30 24.09 -5.14 -1.79
CA SER A 30 24.93 -4.25 -0.98
C SER A 30 24.86 -2.79 -1.42
N GLU A 31 23.89 -2.44 -2.26
CA GLU A 31 23.71 -1.06 -2.72
C GLU A 31 23.32 -0.13 -1.54
N PRO A 32 24.10 0.93 -1.26
CA PRO A 32 23.70 1.91 -0.24
C PRO A 32 22.36 2.57 -0.58
N MET A 33 21.53 2.84 0.42
CA MET A 33 20.18 3.38 0.18
C MET A 33 20.21 4.70 -0.61
N VAL A 34 21.15 5.59 -0.33
CA VAL A 34 21.30 6.85 -1.06
C VAL A 34 21.58 6.63 -2.55
N ASP A 35 22.37 5.63 -2.89
CA ASP A 35 22.68 5.31 -4.30
C ASP A 35 21.50 4.61 -4.98
N LYS A 36 20.75 3.77 -4.26
CA LYS A 36 19.46 3.21 -4.71
C LYS A 36 18.48 4.33 -5.07
N VAL A 37 18.33 5.34 -4.21
CA VAL A 37 17.47 6.51 -4.47
C VAL A 37 17.95 7.26 -5.70
N LYS A 38 19.25 7.56 -5.82
CA LYS A 38 19.80 8.22 -7.02
C LYS A 38 19.53 7.43 -8.30
N ARG A 39 19.66 6.10 -8.24
CA ARG A 39 19.37 5.21 -9.38
C ARG A 39 17.89 5.25 -9.76
N ALA A 40 16.99 5.20 -8.78
CA ALA A 40 15.56 5.33 -9.01
C ALA A 40 15.19 6.67 -9.64
N VAL A 41 15.66 7.78 -9.05
CA VAL A 41 15.39 9.14 -9.56
C VAL A 41 15.96 9.31 -10.98
N ALA A 42 17.21 8.89 -11.23
CA ALA A 42 17.83 9.00 -12.55
C ALA A 42 17.11 8.18 -13.62
N GLY A 43 16.60 6.99 -13.25
CA GLY A 43 15.92 6.07 -14.17
C GLY A 43 14.46 6.45 -14.44
N LEU A 44 13.76 7.02 -13.48
CA LEU A 44 12.32 7.27 -13.55
C LEU A 44 11.99 8.75 -13.84
N GLY A 45 12.81 9.69 -13.37
CA GLY A 45 12.56 11.13 -13.55
C GLY A 45 11.14 11.52 -13.12
N ASP A 46 10.50 12.39 -13.87
CA ASP A 46 9.15 12.95 -13.62
C ASP A 46 8.00 11.92 -13.77
N LEU A 47 8.30 10.63 -13.95
CA LEU A 47 7.26 9.58 -13.90
C LEU A 47 6.78 9.32 -12.48
N ILE A 48 7.62 9.56 -11.48
CA ILE A 48 7.33 9.41 -10.05
C ILE A 48 7.49 10.76 -9.37
N ASP A 49 6.44 11.21 -8.67
CA ASP A 49 6.46 12.48 -7.95
C ASP A 49 7.12 12.35 -6.57
N ASP A 50 6.84 11.26 -5.86
CA ASP A 50 7.26 11.04 -4.48
C ASP A 50 7.74 9.60 -4.26
N TYR A 51 8.41 9.34 -3.12
CA TYR A 51 8.91 8.01 -2.75
C TYR A 51 8.41 7.58 -1.37
N GLU A 52 8.45 6.26 -1.11
CA GLU A 52 8.03 5.65 0.14
C GLU A 52 9.14 4.76 0.69
N PHE A 53 9.28 4.69 2.02
CA PHE A 53 10.40 4.04 2.69
C PHE A 53 9.96 3.29 3.94
N HIS A 54 10.64 2.17 4.28
CA HIS A 54 10.52 1.51 5.55
C HIS A 54 11.49 2.08 6.59
N TYR A 55 10.98 2.43 7.75
CA TYR A 55 11.80 2.80 8.91
C TYR A 55 12.03 1.58 9.81
N PRO A 56 13.23 1.36 10.34
CA PRO A 56 14.45 2.15 10.20
C PRO A 56 15.40 1.65 9.10
N TYR A 57 15.03 0.66 8.31
CA TYR A 57 15.95 -0.08 7.44
C TYR A 57 16.28 0.65 6.13
N GLU A 58 15.34 1.42 5.61
CA GLU A 58 15.52 2.19 4.37
C GLU A 58 15.75 3.67 4.68
N ILE A 59 14.97 4.22 5.61
CA ILE A 59 15.16 5.60 6.07
C ILE A 59 15.25 5.62 7.61
N ASN A 60 16.16 6.42 8.14
CA ASN A 60 16.41 6.59 9.57
C ASN A 60 17.11 7.93 9.83
N GLU A 61 17.40 8.23 11.10
CA GLU A 61 18.01 9.47 11.54
C GLU A 61 19.39 9.74 10.90
N ASP A 62 20.14 8.67 10.60
CA ASP A 62 21.51 8.78 10.06
C ASP A 62 21.54 9.10 8.57
N ASN A 63 20.50 8.70 7.80
CA ASN A 63 20.50 8.80 6.34
C ASN A 63 19.42 9.73 5.74
N ALA A 64 18.44 10.18 6.53
CA ALA A 64 17.29 10.93 6.03
C ALA A 64 17.69 12.20 5.25
N GLU A 65 18.66 12.97 5.73
CA GLU A 65 19.11 14.18 5.02
C GLU A 65 19.84 13.86 3.70
N ALA A 66 20.63 12.79 3.68
CA ALA A 66 21.28 12.34 2.46
C ALA A 66 20.27 11.80 1.42
N ILE A 67 19.22 11.11 1.88
CA ILE A 67 18.11 10.66 1.02
C ILE A 67 17.36 11.86 0.44
N LYS A 68 17.00 12.86 1.26
CA LYS A 68 16.36 14.10 0.76
C LYS A 68 17.20 14.78 -0.32
N ALA A 69 18.52 14.87 -0.10
CA ALA A 69 19.42 15.44 -1.10
C ALA A 69 19.45 14.61 -2.39
N ALA A 70 19.41 13.28 -2.29
CA ALA A 70 19.39 12.36 -3.42
C ALA A 70 18.07 12.40 -4.21
N LEU A 71 16.96 12.67 -3.54
CA LEU A 71 15.65 12.83 -4.15
C LEU A 71 15.55 14.09 -5.05
N GLY A 72 16.39 15.07 -4.83
CA GLY A 72 16.47 16.25 -5.71
C GLY A 72 15.27 17.19 -5.61
N GLY A 73 14.18 16.94 -6.25
CA GLY A 73 12.92 17.72 -6.18
C GLY A 73 11.72 16.88 -5.85
N HIS A 74 11.93 15.56 -5.73
CA HIS A 74 10.88 14.62 -5.37
C HIS A 74 10.64 14.61 -3.86
N GLY A 75 9.40 14.30 -3.45
CA GLY A 75 9.01 14.24 -2.04
C GLY A 75 9.16 12.83 -1.43
N ILE A 76 8.85 12.76 -0.13
CA ILE A 76 8.60 11.50 0.59
C ILE A 76 7.12 11.51 0.94
N TYR A 77 6.35 10.56 0.39
CA TYR A 77 4.90 10.51 0.59
C TYR A 77 4.52 9.72 1.83
N CYS A 78 5.14 8.54 2.01
CA CYS A 78 4.89 7.69 3.15
C CYS A 78 6.18 7.16 3.77
N VAL A 79 6.12 6.97 5.10
CA VAL A 79 7.05 6.12 5.84
C VAL A 79 6.27 4.95 6.42
N ALA A 80 6.73 3.72 6.17
CA ALA A 80 6.13 2.51 6.71
C ALA A 80 6.95 1.96 7.88
N THR A 81 6.30 1.33 8.86
CA THR A 81 7.03 0.63 9.91
C THR A 81 7.58 -0.71 9.43
N GLY A 82 8.88 -0.93 9.60
CA GLY A 82 9.59 -2.13 9.13
C GLY A 82 9.73 -3.23 10.19
N LEU A 83 8.77 -3.43 11.10
CA LEU A 83 8.87 -4.45 12.15
C LEU A 83 9.11 -5.86 11.60
N HIS A 84 8.53 -6.18 10.45
CA HIS A 84 8.64 -7.49 9.81
C HIS A 84 10.07 -7.87 9.39
N LEU A 85 10.97 -6.91 9.30
CA LEU A 85 12.37 -7.13 8.93
C LEU A 85 13.26 -7.56 10.11
N ASP A 86 12.72 -7.55 11.36
CA ASP A 86 13.46 -7.97 12.54
C ASP A 86 12.92 -9.31 13.09
N PRO A 87 13.76 -10.35 13.19
CA PRO A 87 13.39 -11.65 13.76
C PRO A 87 12.80 -11.58 15.18
N LEU A 88 13.08 -10.52 15.96
CA LEU A 88 12.48 -10.28 17.26
C LEU A 88 10.95 -10.34 17.21
N PHE A 89 10.37 -9.85 16.13
CA PHE A 89 8.93 -9.78 15.93
C PHE A 89 8.33 -10.98 15.18
N GLY A 90 9.09 -12.04 14.95
CA GLY A 90 8.62 -13.21 14.21
C GLY A 90 7.46 -13.98 14.84
N ARG A 91 7.06 -13.62 16.09
CA ARG A 91 5.87 -14.12 16.78
C ARG A 91 4.81 -13.05 17.02
N GLY A 92 4.81 -12.01 16.21
CA GLY A 92 4.01 -10.80 16.36
C GLY A 92 4.80 -9.66 17.00
N GLY A 93 4.49 -8.44 16.61
CA GLY A 93 5.01 -7.22 17.19
C GLY A 93 3.98 -6.60 18.14
N LEU A 94 3.08 -5.77 17.61
CA LEU A 94 2.01 -5.12 18.38
C LEU A 94 1.03 -6.13 19.00
N CYS A 95 0.78 -7.26 18.35
CA CYS A 95 -0.11 -8.32 18.85
C CYS A 95 0.61 -9.43 19.66
N SER A 96 1.93 -9.32 19.88
CA SER A 96 2.72 -10.36 20.55
C SER A 96 2.18 -10.71 21.94
N PRO A 97 2.12 -12.00 22.35
CA PRO A 97 1.80 -12.38 23.71
C PRO A 97 2.88 -11.97 24.72
N ASP A 98 4.12 -11.74 24.28
CA ASP A 98 5.21 -11.25 25.11
C ASP A 98 5.13 -9.72 25.27
N ALA A 99 4.92 -9.27 26.53
CA ALA A 99 4.78 -7.86 26.84
C ALA A 99 6.06 -7.04 26.55
N SER A 100 7.25 -7.66 26.66
CA SER A 100 8.52 -6.97 26.35
C SER A 100 8.67 -6.74 24.86
N VAL A 101 8.28 -7.71 24.04
CA VAL A 101 8.25 -7.60 22.57
C VAL A 101 7.22 -6.56 22.12
N ARG A 102 6.01 -6.56 22.72
CA ARG A 102 5.00 -5.52 22.41
C ARG A 102 5.51 -4.11 22.75
N LYS A 103 6.14 -3.94 23.92
CA LYS A 103 6.71 -2.64 24.30
C LYS A 103 7.74 -2.15 23.30
N GLU A 104 8.62 -3.03 22.82
CA GLU A 104 9.61 -2.67 21.81
C GLU A 104 8.96 -2.40 20.45
N ALA A 105 7.95 -3.18 20.05
CA ALA A 105 7.18 -2.93 18.82
C ALA A 105 6.51 -1.55 18.84
N VAL A 106 5.83 -1.20 19.94
CA VAL A 106 5.24 0.13 20.13
C VAL A 106 6.31 1.21 20.07
N ARG A 107 7.43 1.05 20.76
CA ARG A 107 8.54 2.03 20.74
C ARG A 107 9.03 2.30 19.30
N ARG A 108 9.27 1.22 18.52
CA ARG A 108 9.73 1.37 17.11
C ARG A 108 8.64 1.95 16.20
N THR A 109 7.40 1.56 16.40
CA THR A 109 6.28 2.12 15.62
C THR A 109 6.12 3.62 15.90
N LEU A 110 6.25 4.06 17.14
CA LEU A 110 6.21 5.48 17.49
C LEU A 110 7.42 6.25 16.92
N ALA A 111 8.62 5.66 16.94
CA ALA A 111 9.80 6.26 16.31
C ALA A 111 9.62 6.41 14.77
N ALA A 112 9.00 5.41 14.13
CA ALA A 112 8.67 5.50 12.70
C ALA A 112 7.64 6.60 12.41
N ALA A 113 6.62 6.76 13.27
CA ALA A 113 5.64 7.85 13.17
C ALA A 113 6.29 9.23 13.40
N ASP A 114 7.26 9.33 14.33
CA ASP A 114 8.04 10.56 14.54
C ASP A 114 8.90 10.90 13.31
N MET A 115 9.54 9.90 12.69
CA MET A 115 10.27 10.09 11.43
C MET A 115 9.33 10.58 10.32
N ALA A 116 8.17 9.97 10.14
CA ALA A 116 7.17 10.42 9.17
C ALA A 116 6.77 11.88 9.42
N GLY A 117 6.48 12.24 10.68
CA GLY A 117 6.15 13.61 11.08
C GLY A 117 7.25 14.63 10.76
N GLN A 118 8.51 14.31 11.08
CA GLN A 118 9.68 15.15 10.76
C GLN A 118 9.85 15.37 9.24
N LEU A 119 9.52 14.34 8.45
CA LEU A 119 9.59 14.38 6.99
C LEU A 119 8.34 15.00 6.36
N ARG A 120 7.29 15.29 7.14
CA ARG A 120 5.97 15.71 6.66
C ARG A 120 5.34 14.69 5.69
N ALA A 121 5.67 13.42 5.88
CA ALA A 121 5.13 12.28 5.17
C ALA A 121 3.95 11.67 5.95
N ASN A 122 3.09 10.92 5.28
CA ASN A 122 2.11 10.08 5.95
C ASN A 122 2.78 8.82 6.52
N PHE A 123 2.07 8.11 7.37
CA PHE A 123 2.60 6.92 8.02
C PHE A 123 1.80 5.68 7.63
N ILE A 124 2.46 4.58 7.30
CA ILE A 124 1.82 3.30 6.99
C ILE A 124 2.12 2.28 8.08
N ILE A 125 1.10 1.56 8.54
CA ILE A 125 1.24 0.30 9.27
C ILE A 125 0.79 -0.83 8.36
N TRP A 126 1.76 -1.64 7.91
CA TRP A 126 1.57 -2.90 7.23
C TRP A 126 1.69 -4.04 8.25
N PRO A 127 0.65 -4.92 8.41
CA PRO A 127 0.53 -5.82 9.55
C PRO A 127 1.13 -7.21 9.35
N GLY A 128 2.04 -7.41 8.43
CA GLY A 128 2.47 -8.73 7.96
C GLY A 128 2.86 -9.75 9.04
N ILE A 129 3.40 -9.29 10.16
CA ILE A 129 3.77 -10.16 11.30
C ILE A 129 2.67 -10.25 12.37
N GLU A 130 1.64 -9.42 12.30
CA GLU A 130 0.59 -9.31 13.31
C GLU A 130 -0.46 -10.42 13.12
N GLY A 131 -0.09 -11.65 13.48
CA GLY A 131 -0.93 -12.80 13.21
C GLY A 131 -0.49 -14.10 13.87
N TYR A 132 -0.81 -15.22 13.22
CA TYR A 132 -0.54 -16.57 13.71
C TYR A 132 -0.39 -17.57 12.56
N ASN A 133 0.27 -18.71 12.84
CA ASN A 133 0.52 -19.75 11.84
C ASN A 133 -0.36 -20.99 12.02
N TYR A 134 -0.81 -21.26 13.24
CA TYR A 134 -1.57 -22.47 13.57
C TYR A 134 -2.80 -22.17 14.42
N PRO A 135 -3.90 -22.93 14.28
CA PRO A 135 -4.99 -22.92 15.26
C PRO A 135 -4.44 -23.14 16.69
N PHE A 136 -5.06 -22.51 17.69
CA PHE A 136 -4.66 -22.54 19.10
C PHE A 136 -3.31 -21.88 19.44
N GLN A 137 -2.64 -21.25 18.47
CA GLN A 137 -1.31 -20.64 18.70
C GLN A 137 -1.40 -19.30 19.43
N THR A 138 -2.49 -18.54 19.28
CA THR A 138 -2.59 -17.18 19.80
C THR A 138 -3.87 -16.96 20.63
N PRO A 139 -3.83 -16.14 21.68
CA PRO A 139 -5.02 -15.69 22.40
C PRO A 139 -5.72 -14.59 21.60
N TYR A 140 -6.69 -14.97 20.75
CA TYR A 140 -7.31 -14.08 19.77
C TYR A 140 -7.85 -12.77 20.35
N ARG A 141 -8.55 -12.85 21.48
CA ARG A 141 -9.16 -11.67 22.12
C ARG A 141 -8.13 -10.66 22.55
N GLU A 142 -7.10 -11.15 23.23
CA GLU A 142 -6.01 -10.33 23.73
C GLU A 142 -5.14 -9.78 22.60
N SER A 143 -4.83 -10.60 21.61
CA SER A 143 -4.05 -10.18 20.43
C SER A 143 -4.73 -9.05 19.66
N TRP A 144 -6.05 -9.12 19.48
CA TRP A 144 -6.82 -8.02 18.89
C TRP A 144 -6.81 -6.77 19.76
N ALA A 145 -6.94 -6.91 21.09
CA ALA A 145 -6.91 -5.77 21.99
C ALA A 145 -5.55 -5.05 21.94
N TRP A 146 -4.46 -5.81 22.01
CA TRP A 146 -3.09 -5.26 21.92
C TRP A 146 -2.81 -4.61 20.56
N LEU A 147 -3.26 -5.23 19.46
CA LEU A 147 -3.10 -4.65 18.13
C LEU A 147 -3.81 -3.29 18.01
N VAL A 148 -5.08 -3.22 18.44
CA VAL A 148 -5.86 -1.97 18.41
C VAL A 148 -5.22 -0.90 19.28
N GLU A 149 -4.77 -1.26 20.50
CA GLU A 149 -4.05 -0.36 21.41
C GLU A 149 -2.79 0.21 20.75
N GLY A 150 -1.94 -0.69 20.18
CA GLY A 150 -0.69 -0.28 19.54
C GLY A 150 -0.91 0.63 18.32
N ILE A 151 -1.91 0.32 17.49
CA ILE A 151 -2.31 1.18 16.36
C ILE A 151 -2.87 2.53 16.87
N GLY A 152 -3.67 2.51 17.95
CA GLY A 152 -4.21 3.73 18.57
C GLY A 152 -3.13 4.69 19.05
N LEU A 153 -2.08 4.16 19.69
CA LEU A 153 -0.91 4.96 20.10
C LEU A 153 -0.19 5.57 18.90
N ALA A 154 -0.01 4.81 17.84
CA ALA A 154 0.60 5.31 16.61
C ALA A 154 -0.28 6.38 15.93
N ALA A 155 -1.58 6.16 15.87
CA ALA A 155 -2.53 7.11 15.28
C ALA A 155 -2.56 8.44 16.07
N GLN A 156 -2.52 8.38 17.39
CA GLN A 156 -2.41 9.59 18.22
C GLN A 156 -1.08 10.32 17.94
N ARG A 157 0.03 9.61 17.83
CA ARG A 157 1.34 10.21 17.48
C ARG A 157 1.29 10.87 16.10
N CYS A 158 0.67 10.24 15.12
CA CYS A 158 0.45 10.84 13.80
C CYS A 158 -0.42 12.11 13.87
N LYS A 159 -1.47 12.10 14.71
CA LYS A 159 -2.33 13.25 14.95
C LYS A 159 -1.56 14.43 15.55
N ASP A 160 -0.65 14.16 16.49
CA ASP A 160 0.21 15.17 17.11
C ASP A 160 1.17 15.82 16.09
N HIS A 161 1.58 15.09 15.06
CA HIS A 161 2.38 15.58 13.94
C HIS A 161 1.54 16.19 12.80
N GLY A 162 0.21 16.10 12.84
CA GLY A 162 -0.67 16.57 11.77
C GLY A 162 -0.59 15.76 10.48
N ILE A 163 -0.25 14.46 10.58
CA ILE A 163 -0.17 13.52 9.45
C ILE A 163 -1.23 12.43 9.55
N THR A 164 -1.51 11.77 8.43
CA THR A 164 -2.46 10.65 8.36
C THR A 164 -1.75 9.32 8.63
N LEU A 165 -2.39 8.45 9.41
CA LEU A 165 -2.04 7.04 9.48
C LEU A 165 -2.83 6.25 8.43
N PHE A 166 -2.15 5.52 7.57
CA PHE A 166 -2.74 4.55 6.67
C PHE A 166 -2.59 3.13 7.24
N LEU A 167 -3.71 2.40 7.32
CA LEU A 167 -3.69 0.98 7.65
C LEU A 167 -3.79 0.18 6.35
N GLU A 168 -2.80 -0.65 6.13
CA GLU A 168 -2.79 -1.61 5.05
C GLU A 168 -3.22 -2.97 5.55
N HIS A 169 -4.05 -3.67 4.79
CA HIS A 169 -4.49 -5.03 5.10
C HIS A 169 -3.67 -6.03 4.29
N LYS A 170 -3.50 -7.25 4.82
CA LYS A 170 -2.91 -8.37 4.07
C LYS A 170 -3.42 -9.70 4.62
N ASN A 171 -3.71 -10.67 3.76
CA ASN A 171 -4.28 -11.94 4.19
C ASN A 171 -3.26 -12.87 4.88
N SER A 172 -2.01 -12.90 4.39
CA SER A 172 -0.93 -13.78 4.86
C SER A 172 0.44 -13.25 4.48
N GLU A 173 1.49 -13.83 5.03
CA GLU A 173 2.91 -13.52 4.87
C GLU A 173 3.37 -12.22 5.55
N PRO A 174 4.41 -12.36 6.42
CA PRO A 174 5.04 -13.61 6.85
C PRO A 174 4.20 -14.44 7.82
N ALA A 175 3.23 -13.87 8.56
CA ALA A 175 2.28 -14.66 9.31
C ALA A 175 1.30 -15.39 8.38
N MET A 176 1.01 -16.67 8.63
CA MET A 176 0.10 -17.46 7.78
C MET A 176 -1.34 -16.96 7.80
N LYS A 177 -1.75 -16.33 8.90
CA LYS A 177 -3.03 -15.63 9.08
C LYS A 177 -2.78 -14.31 9.80
N ILE A 178 -2.87 -13.23 9.08
CA ILE A 178 -2.75 -11.88 9.64
C ILE A 178 -4.09 -11.50 10.30
N LEU A 179 -4.05 -10.79 11.40
CA LEU A 179 -5.26 -10.35 12.12
C LEU A 179 -6.08 -9.40 11.25
N MET A 180 -5.48 -8.35 10.76
CA MET A 180 -6.10 -7.33 9.90
C MET A 180 -5.95 -7.73 8.42
N ARG A 181 -6.64 -8.82 7.99
CA ARG A 181 -6.38 -9.48 6.71
C ARG A 181 -7.30 -9.10 5.55
N ASN A 182 -8.28 -8.25 5.78
CA ASN A 182 -9.18 -7.72 4.75
C ASN A 182 -9.72 -6.34 5.15
N ILE A 183 -10.38 -5.68 4.21
CA ILE A 183 -10.94 -4.33 4.44
C ILE A 183 -11.94 -4.30 5.60
N GLY A 184 -12.81 -5.30 5.72
CA GLY A 184 -13.79 -5.35 6.82
C GLY A 184 -13.13 -5.39 8.21
N MET A 185 -12.04 -6.13 8.36
CA MET A 185 -11.26 -6.17 9.61
C MET A 185 -10.49 -4.87 9.85
N THR A 186 -10.01 -4.23 8.79
CA THR A 186 -9.37 -2.91 8.87
C THR A 186 -10.38 -1.85 9.32
N LEU A 187 -11.57 -1.85 8.74
CA LEU A 187 -12.67 -0.97 9.17
C LEU A 187 -13.07 -1.21 10.62
N HIS A 188 -13.07 -2.47 11.10
CA HIS A 188 -13.30 -2.76 12.51
C HIS A 188 -12.31 -2.02 13.42
N VAL A 189 -11.02 -2.00 13.07
CA VAL A 189 -9.99 -1.24 13.82
C VAL A 189 -10.27 0.25 13.73
N ILE A 190 -10.48 0.79 12.53
CA ILE A 190 -10.70 2.23 12.31
C ILE A 190 -11.94 2.72 13.08
N HIS A 191 -13.04 1.97 13.03
CA HIS A 191 -14.26 2.36 13.74
C HIS A 191 -14.11 2.34 15.27
N LYS A 192 -13.29 1.40 15.81
CA LYS A 192 -12.94 1.43 17.23
C LYS A 192 -12.17 2.69 17.59
N LEU A 193 -11.16 3.05 16.81
CA LEU A 193 -10.36 4.25 17.03
C LEU A 193 -11.18 5.53 16.88
N ARG A 194 -12.09 5.60 15.90
CA ARG A 194 -13.03 6.73 15.75
C ARG A 194 -13.95 6.88 16.96
N ALA A 195 -14.42 5.79 17.54
CA ALA A 195 -15.23 5.82 18.75
C ALA A 195 -14.46 6.38 19.97
N GLU A 196 -13.14 6.34 19.95
CA GLU A 196 -12.22 6.92 20.94
C GLU A 196 -11.75 8.34 20.58
N GLY A 197 -12.30 8.93 19.48
CA GLY A 197 -11.95 10.28 19.03
C GLY A 197 -10.68 10.38 18.17
N ILE A 198 -10.19 9.26 17.66
CA ILE A 198 -9.05 9.18 16.75
C ILE A 198 -9.59 9.08 15.31
N ASP A 199 -9.46 10.14 14.54
CA ASP A 199 -10.13 10.35 13.24
C ASP A 199 -9.16 10.52 12.06
N ASN A 200 -7.86 10.48 12.30
CA ASN A 200 -6.79 10.64 11.30
C ASN A 200 -6.29 9.31 10.70
N VAL A 201 -7.11 8.25 10.79
CA VAL A 201 -6.77 6.92 10.25
C VAL A 201 -7.59 6.66 9.00
N LYS A 202 -6.94 6.27 7.92
CA LYS A 202 -7.56 5.86 6.65
C LYS A 202 -6.96 4.53 6.19
N VAL A 203 -7.48 3.98 5.11
CA VAL A 203 -7.00 2.73 4.51
C VAL A 203 -5.93 3.05 3.46
N ASN A 204 -4.82 2.30 3.47
CA ASN A 204 -4.02 2.03 2.29
C ASN A 204 -4.59 0.78 1.62
N MET A 205 -5.11 0.95 0.41
CA MET A 205 -5.73 -0.14 -0.33
C MET A 205 -4.69 -0.76 -1.26
N ASP A 206 -4.10 -1.88 -0.85
CA ASP A 206 -3.23 -2.66 -1.72
C ASP A 206 -4.09 -3.58 -2.61
N TRP A 207 -3.88 -3.47 -3.93
CA TRP A 207 -4.73 -4.13 -4.90
C TRP A 207 -4.53 -5.64 -4.93
N GLN A 208 -3.27 -6.10 -4.85
CA GLN A 208 -2.98 -7.53 -4.84
C GLN A 208 -3.52 -8.20 -3.58
N HIS A 209 -3.47 -7.53 -2.44
CA HIS A 209 -4.02 -8.04 -1.19
C HIS A 209 -5.54 -8.25 -1.27
N LEU A 210 -6.28 -7.38 -1.98
CA LEU A 210 -7.70 -7.58 -2.26
C LEU A 210 -7.92 -8.77 -3.21
N LEU A 211 -7.18 -8.82 -4.32
CA LEU A 211 -7.28 -9.92 -5.28
C LEU A 211 -7.01 -11.28 -4.63
N MET A 212 -6.02 -11.37 -3.72
CA MET A 212 -5.72 -12.58 -2.95
C MET A 212 -6.85 -13.03 -2.03
N ASN A 213 -7.72 -12.10 -1.60
CA ASN A 213 -8.90 -12.40 -0.81
C ASN A 213 -10.16 -12.65 -1.66
N GLY A 214 -10.07 -12.54 -2.99
CA GLY A 214 -11.22 -12.61 -3.88
C GLY A 214 -12.18 -11.42 -3.73
N GLU A 215 -11.65 -10.27 -3.32
CA GLU A 215 -12.41 -9.04 -3.09
C GLU A 215 -12.38 -8.15 -4.34
N ASN A 216 -13.45 -7.38 -4.60
CA ASN A 216 -13.54 -6.50 -5.75
C ASN A 216 -12.89 -5.15 -5.44
N LEU A 217 -11.95 -4.70 -6.28
CA LEU A 217 -11.19 -3.47 -6.07
C LEU A 217 -12.08 -2.22 -6.11
N ALA A 218 -12.96 -2.13 -7.09
CA ALA A 218 -13.82 -0.97 -7.33
C ALA A 218 -14.91 -0.83 -6.26
N GLU A 219 -15.51 -1.95 -5.83
CA GLU A 219 -16.51 -1.97 -4.77
C GLU A 219 -15.94 -1.41 -3.45
N TYR A 220 -14.74 -1.86 -3.06
CA TYR A 220 -14.10 -1.37 -1.84
C TYR A 220 -13.65 0.09 -1.96
N ALA A 221 -13.15 0.52 -3.13
CA ALA A 221 -12.81 1.93 -3.35
C ALA A 221 -14.04 2.82 -3.17
N ALA A 222 -15.19 2.43 -3.75
CA ALA A 222 -16.45 3.16 -3.62
C ALA A 222 -16.95 3.19 -2.16
N MET A 223 -16.88 2.06 -1.45
CA MET A 223 -17.28 1.96 -0.04
C MET A 223 -16.40 2.84 0.85
N LEU A 224 -15.09 2.77 0.70
CA LEU A 224 -14.14 3.58 1.48
C LEU A 224 -14.28 5.07 1.18
N ALA A 225 -14.52 5.45 -0.08
CA ALA A 225 -14.77 6.83 -0.46
C ALA A 225 -16.04 7.38 0.20
N GLY A 226 -17.11 6.55 0.25
CA GLY A 226 -18.38 6.91 0.91
C GLY A 226 -18.24 7.19 2.41
N GLU A 227 -17.26 6.58 3.07
CA GLU A 227 -16.95 6.80 4.50
C GLU A 227 -15.83 7.84 4.74
N GLY A 228 -15.23 8.40 3.67
CA GLY A 228 -14.08 9.28 3.76
C GLY A 228 -12.81 8.58 4.25
N LEU A 229 -12.71 7.26 4.01
CA LEU A 229 -11.63 6.38 4.45
C LEU A 229 -10.69 5.93 3.33
N LEU A 230 -10.98 6.28 2.08
CA LEU A 230 -10.10 6.04 0.95
C LEU A 230 -8.86 6.94 1.11
N GLY A 231 -7.75 6.37 1.57
CA GLY A 231 -6.55 7.13 1.95
C GLY A 231 -5.46 7.04 0.90
N HIS A 232 -4.83 5.89 0.80
CA HIS A 232 -3.74 5.63 -0.12
C HIS A 232 -4.02 4.40 -0.97
N GLN A 233 -3.29 4.25 -2.07
CA GLN A 233 -3.38 3.11 -2.97
C GLN A 233 -1.98 2.52 -3.13
N HIS A 234 -1.81 1.22 -2.88
CA HIS A 234 -0.67 0.46 -3.39
C HIS A 234 -1.10 -0.26 -4.67
N ALA A 235 -0.61 0.27 -5.78
CA ALA A 235 -0.97 -0.14 -7.12
C ALA A 235 0.00 -1.21 -7.63
N ASN A 236 -0.55 -2.36 -7.90
CA ASN A 236 0.13 -3.54 -8.41
C ASN A 236 -0.87 -4.42 -9.18
N SER A 237 -0.54 -5.64 -9.43
CA SER A 237 -1.38 -6.65 -10.06
C SER A 237 -0.81 -8.02 -9.71
N GLY A 238 -1.61 -9.07 -9.81
CA GLY A 238 -1.12 -10.42 -9.56
C GLY A 238 -2.16 -11.49 -9.86
N TRP A 239 -1.78 -12.74 -9.63
CA TRP A 239 -2.60 -13.92 -9.92
C TRP A 239 -3.57 -14.29 -8.78
N GLY A 240 -3.56 -13.52 -7.67
CA GLY A 240 -4.42 -13.76 -6.52
C GLY A 240 -4.04 -14.96 -5.64
N THR A 241 -2.86 -15.55 -5.84
CA THR A 241 -2.43 -16.74 -5.10
C THR A 241 -1.41 -16.45 -4.01
N PHE A 242 -0.55 -15.49 -4.21
CA PHE A 242 0.42 -14.95 -3.25
C PHE A 242 0.69 -13.48 -3.63
N ASP A 243 1.51 -12.82 -2.82
CA ASP A 243 1.87 -11.42 -3.00
C ASP A 243 2.94 -11.29 -4.09
N ASP A 244 2.49 -11.26 -5.32
CA ASP A 244 3.38 -11.26 -6.49
C ASP A 244 3.73 -9.85 -6.98
N ASP A 245 3.03 -8.81 -6.57
CA ASP A 245 3.32 -7.39 -6.84
C ASP A 245 3.79 -7.10 -8.26
N ASN A 246 3.05 -7.67 -9.22
CA ASN A 246 3.35 -7.53 -10.64
C ASN A 246 3.01 -6.13 -11.14
N MET A 247 3.47 -5.83 -12.36
CA MET A 247 3.17 -4.57 -13.04
C MET A 247 1.66 -4.32 -13.13
N VAL A 248 1.24 -3.11 -12.84
CA VAL A 248 -0.16 -2.67 -12.81
C VAL A 248 -0.93 -3.09 -14.05
N GLY A 249 -2.07 -3.74 -13.86
CA GLY A 249 -2.96 -4.18 -14.94
C GLY A 249 -2.40 -5.28 -15.84
N ALA A 250 -1.28 -5.92 -15.45
CA ALA A 250 -0.68 -7.01 -16.24
C ALA A 250 -1.53 -8.28 -16.21
N THR A 251 -2.20 -8.55 -15.09
CA THR A 251 -3.07 -9.73 -14.90
C THR A 251 -4.53 -9.36 -14.68
N ALA A 252 -4.84 -8.41 -13.82
CA ALA A 252 -6.19 -7.99 -13.43
C ALA A 252 -6.61 -6.69 -14.18
N PHE A 253 -6.57 -6.70 -15.52
CA PHE A 253 -6.79 -5.49 -16.32
C PHE A 253 -8.21 -4.93 -16.15
N MET A 254 -9.25 -5.76 -16.22
CA MET A 254 -10.64 -5.29 -16.15
C MET A 254 -10.99 -4.80 -14.76
N GLU A 255 -10.51 -5.48 -13.72
CA GLU A 255 -10.66 -5.08 -12.33
C GLU A 255 -9.95 -3.73 -12.06
N THR A 256 -8.75 -3.54 -12.65
CA THR A 256 -8.00 -2.28 -12.54
C THR A 256 -8.71 -1.14 -13.31
N LEU A 257 -9.33 -1.44 -14.46
CA LEU A 257 -10.10 -0.45 -15.23
C LEU A 257 -11.37 -0.02 -14.48
N GLU A 258 -12.08 -0.98 -13.87
CA GLU A 258 -13.25 -0.68 -13.05
C GLU A 258 -12.85 0.17 -11.83
N LEU A 259 -11.75 -0.18 -11.17
CA LEU A 259 -11.19 0.61 -10.07
C LEU A 259 -10.83 2.04 -10.52
N ALA A 260 -10.17 2.20 -11.67
CA ALA A 260 -9.81 3.52 -12.18
C ALA A 260 -11.04 4.41 -12.38
N LEU A 261 -12.15 3.83 -12.86
CA LEU A 261 -13.41 4.55 -12.97
C LEU A 261 -13.96 4.98 -11.59
N GLU A 262 -13.94 4.10 -10.59
CA GLU A 262 -14.42 4.44 -9.23
C GLU A 262 -13.51 5.46 -8.53
N LEU A 263 -12.19 5.39 -8.71
CA LEU A 263 -11.27 6.41 -8.19
C LEU A 263 -11.57 7.79 -8.81
N ARG A 264 -11.88 7.85 -10.10
CA ARG A 264 -12.30 9.10 -10.78
C ARG A 264 -13.64 9.61 -10.23
N ARG A 265 -14.62 8.72 -10.03
CA ARG A 265 -15.92 9.06 -9.44
C ARG A 265 -15.79 9.59 -8.02
N ALA A 266 -14.81 9.09 -7.26
CA ALA A 266 -14.50 9.52 -5.91
C ALA A 266 -13.71 10.84 -5.83
N GLY A 267 -13.21 11.37 -6.95
CA GLY A 267 -12.32 12.52 -6.97
C GLY A 267 -10.95 12.22 -6.32
N TYR A 268 -10.50 10.96 -6.41
CA TYR A 268 -9.22 10.57 -5.81
C TYR A 268 -8.06 11.33 -6.46
N GLY A 269 -7.22 11.96 -5.64
CA GLY A 269 -6.13 12.84 -6.06
C GLY A 269 -6.39 14.33 -5.90
N ASP A 270 -7.66 14.74 -5.72
CA ASP A 270 -8.04 16.15 -5.59
C ASP A 270 -7.55 16.79 -4.29
N ASN A 271 -7.32 15.98 -3.24
CA ASN A 271 -6.81 16.42 -1.93
C ASN A 271 -5.33 16.11 -1.74
N GLY A 272 -4.62 15.79 -2.83
CA GLY A 272 -3.19 15.52 -2.78
C GLY A 272 -2.84 14.05 -2.52
N GLU A 273 -3.79 13.15 -2.67
CA GLU A 273 -3.53 11.70 -2.64
C GLU A 273 -2.57 11.29 -3.77
N ARG A 274 -1.90 10.16 -3.59
CA ARG A 274 -0.98 9.56 -4.57
C ARG A 274 -1.45 8.17 -4.96
N LEU A 275 -1.08 7.76 -6.18
CA LEU A 275 -1.04 6.36 -6.55
C LEU A 275 0.37 5.84 -6.25
N GLY A 276 0.51 5.03 -5.20
CA GLY A 276 1.76 4.39 -4.84
C GLY A 276 1.97 3.11 -5.65
N PHE A 277 3.12 2.98 -6.30
CA PHE A 277 3.49 1.73 -6.95
C PHE A 277 4.21 0.86 -5.94
N ASP A 278 3.55 -0.22 -5.52
CA ASP A 278 4.12 -1.30 -4.72
C ASP A 278 4.41 -2.47 -5.65
N LEU A 279 5.67 -2.64 -6.01
CA LEU A 279 6.09 -3.61 -7.02
C LEU A 279 7.25 -4.45 -6.53
N TYR A 280 7.27 -5.71 -6.97
CA TYR A 280 8.37 -6.64 -6.74
C TYR A 280 8.83 -7.27 -8.06
N PRO A 281 9.62 -6.55 -8.88
CA PRO A 281 10.06 -7.02 -10.20
C PRO A 281 11.15 -8.10 -10.05
N TYR A 282 10.74 -9.37 -10.06
CA TYR A 282 11.61 -10.52 -9.76
C TYR A 282 12.81 -10.62 -10.69
N THR A 283 12.56 -10.78 -11.98
CA THR A 283 13.60 -10.99 -13.01
C THR A 283 13.70 -9.82 -13.99
N GLU A 284 12.76 -8.94 -13.96
CA GLU A 284 12.67 -7.76 -14.80
C GLU A 284 13.62 -6.67 -14.30
N ASP A 285 14.09 -5.83 -15.21
CA ASP A 285 14.74 -4.57 -14.81
C ASP A 285 13.75 -3.70 -14.03
N ALA A 286 14.10 -3.34 -12.80
CA ALA A 286 13.21 -2.62 -11.88
C ALA A 286 12.76 -1.27 -12.44
N ILE A 287 13.65 -0.50 -13.08
CA ILE A 287 13.31 0.79 -13.71
C ILE A 287 12.33 0.58 -14.86
N ALA A 288 12.55 -0.43 -15.69
CA ALA A 288 11.69 -0.74 -16.81
C ALA A 288 10.30 -1.22 -16.34
N ALA A 289 10.23 -2.04 -15.28
CA ALA A 289 8.99 -2.54 -14.70
C ALA A 289 8.15 -1.40 -14.10
N VAL A 290 8.75 -0.52 -13.30
CA VAL A 290 8.06 0.67 -12.75
C VAL A 290 7.58 1.59 -13.88
N ARG A 291 8.46 1.91 -14.84
CA ARG A 291 8.09 2.72 -16.01
C ARG A 291 6.91 2.12 -16.76
N ARG A 292 6.91 0.80 -16.97
CA ARG A 292 5.80 0.09 -17.63
C ARG A 292 4.52 0.21 -16.81
N SER A 293 4.57 0.01 -15.50
CA SER A 293 3.42 0.13 -14.60
C SER A 293 2.79 1.52 -14.64
N VAL A 294 3.60 2.59 -14.59
CA VAL A 294 3.10 3.97 -14.71
C VAL A 294 2.41 4.19 -16.06
N LEU A 295 3.01 3.72 -17.17
CA LEU A 295 2.42 3.88 -18.50
C LEU A 295 1.13 3.04 -18.67
N GLN A 296 1.07 1.84 -18.08
CA GLN A 296 -0.14 1.02 -18.09
C GLN A 296 -1.26 1.69 -17.28
N TRP A 297 -0.95 2.19 -16.08
CA TRP A 297 -1.92 2.96 -15.32
C TRP A 297 -2.45 4.17 -16.09
N ARG A 298 -1.57 4.98 -16.66
CA ARG A 298 -1.98 6.15 -17.47
C ARG A 298 -2.87 5.76 -18.64
N PHE A 299 -2.59 4.62 -19.28
CA PHE A 299 -3.46 4.08 -20.33
C PHE A 299 -4.83 3.68 -19.77
N ILE A 300 -4.87 2.89 -18.68
CA ILE A 300 -6.11 2.44 -18.03
C ILE A 300 -6.95 3.64 -17.57
N ASP A 301 -6.35 4.61 -16.90
CA ASP A 301 -7.03 5.83 -16.48
C ASP A 301 -7.58 6.63 -17.68
N SER A 302 -6.84 6.68 -18.79
CA SER A 302 -7.32 7.32 -20.02
C SER A 302 -8.51 6.60 -20.65
N VAL A 303 -8.59 5.27 -20.52
CA VAL A 303 -9.76 4.48 -20.95
C VAL A 303 -10.94 4.78 -20.03
N ALA A 304 -10.73 4.74 -18.70
CA ALA A 304 -11.76 5.07 -17.72
C ALA A 304 -12.36 6.46 -17.97
N ALA A 305 -11.52 7.44 -18.34
CA ALA A 305 -11.96 8.80 -18.68
C ALA A 305 -12.86 8.88 -19.93
N ARG A 306 -12.80 7.90 -20.83
CA ARG A 306 -13.62 7.85 -22.06
C ARG A 306 -14.91 7.06 -21.88
N ILE A 307 -15.11 6.37 -20.78
CA ILE A 307 -16.35 5.64 -20.50
C ILE A 307 -17.48 6.66 -20.36
N ASP A 308 -18.58 6.44 -21.09
CA ASP A 308 -19.82 7.19 -20.91
C ASP A 308 -20.46 6.79 -19.57
N ASP A 309 -20.14 7.56 -18.52
CA ASP A 309 -20.58 7.27 -17.15
C ASP A 309 -22.10 7.31 -17.00
N ALA A 310 -22.79 8.18 -17.73
CA ALA A 310 -24.25 8.27 -17.65
C ALA A 310 -24.91 7.04 -18.27
N ALA A 311 -24.47 6.61 -19.44
CA ALA A 311 -24.95 5.40 -20.07
C ALA A 311 -24.60 4.14 -19.25
N LEU A 312 -23.40 4.10 -18.66
CA LEU A 312 -23.02 2.98 -17.81
C LEU A 312 -23.88 2.90 -16.54
N ARG A 313 -24.14 4.01 -15.85
CA ARG A 313 -25.04 4.06 -14.68
C ARG A 313 -26.47 3.62 -15.04
N GLU A 314 -26.95 3.96 -16.21
CA GLU A 314 -28.26 3.49 -16.69
C GLU A 314 -28.25 1.96 -16.86
N ALA A 315 -27.24 1.39 -17.50
CA ALA A 315 -27.09 -0.07 -17.64
C ALA A 315 -26.99 -0.76 -16.27
N GLN A 316 -26.18 -0.21 -15.36
CA GLN A 316 -26.03 -0.69 -13.99
C GLN A 316 -27.34 -0.67 -13.18
N SER A 317 -28.16 0.37 -13.35
CA SER A 317 -29.46 0.47 -12.66
C SER A 317 -30.43 -0.64 -13.08
N ARG A 318 -30.27 -1.18 -14.28
CA ARG A 318 -31.05 -2.27 -14.83
C ARG A 318 -30.39 -3.65 -14.67
N LYS A 319 -29.20 -3.71 -14.06
CA LYS A 319 -28.34 -4.90 -14.00
C LYS A 319 -28.04 -5.48 -15.39
N ASP A 320 -27.99 -4.63 -16.42
CA ASP A 320 -27.71 -5.00 -17.79
C ASP A 320 -26.19 -5.08 -18.03
N ALA A 321 -25.63 -6.25 -17.73
CA ALA A 321 -24.19 -6.51 -17.86
C ALA A 321 -23.74 -6.45 -19.32
N ILE A 322 -24.58 -6.90 -20.27
CA ILE A 322 -24.20 -6.88 -21.70
C ILE A 322 -24.02 -5.43 -22.16
N ARG A 323 -25.00 -4.58 -21.86
CA ARG A 323 -24.92 -3.17 -22.21
C ARG A 323 -23.76 -2.45 -21.51
N ALA A 324 -23.48 -2.79 -20.25
CA ALA A 324 -22.32 -2.26 -19.52
C ALA A 324 -21.00 -2.59 -20.23
N TYR A 325 -20.82 -3.85 -20.66
CA TYR A 325 -19.63 -4.27 -21.40
C TYR A 325 -19.50 -3.61 -22.78
N GLU A 326 -20.60 -3.43 -23.53
CA GLU A 326 -20.58 -2.67 -24.80
C GLU A 326 -20.04 -1.25 -24.60
N ILE A 327 -20.47 -0.56 -23.54
CA ILE A 327 -20.01 0.79 -23.23
C ILE A 327 -18.51 0.79 -22.87
N VAL A 328 -18.06 -0.16 -22.07
CA VAL A 328 -16.65 -0.29 -21.67
C VAL A 328 -15.77 -0.64 -22.86
N TYR A 329 -16.18 -1.62 -23.69
CA TYR A 329 -15.41 -2.00 -24.88
C TYR A 329 -15.33 -0.90 -25.92
N LYS A 330 -16.39 -0.10 -26.07
CA LYS A 330 -16.33 1.11 -26.91
C LYS A 330 -15.26 2.10 -26.41
N ALA A 331 -15.13 2.28 -25.11
CA ALA A 331 -14.08 3.13 -24.52
C ALA A 331 -12.67 2.55 -24.75
N LEU A 332 -12.54 1.22 -24.84
CA LEU A 332 -11.29 0.52 -25.18
C LEU A 332 -10.93 0.64 -26.68
N GLY A 333 -11.86 1.07 -27.53
CA GLY A 333 -11.67 1.16 -28.99
C GLY A 333 -12.19 -0.07 -29.74
N GLY A 334 -13.02 -0.88 -29.08
CA GLY A 334 -13.81 -1.96 -29.70
C GLY A 334 -15.14 -1.46 -30.24
N ASP A 335 -15.82 -2.33 -30.98
CA ASP A 335 -17.17 -2.08 -31.52
C ASP A 335 -18.27 -2.30 -30.48
#